data_adfe3cbe7f7b4982ff1d88eaae2739f8
#
_entry.id   adfe3cbe7f7b4982ff1d88eaae2739f8
#
_cell.length_a   1.000
_cell.length_b   1.000
_cell.length_c   1.000
_cell.angle_alpha   90.00
_cell.angle_beta   90.00
_cell.angle_gamma   90.00
#
_symmetry.space_group_name_H-M   'P 1'
#
loop_
_entity.id
_entity.type
_entity.pdbx_description
1 polymer ?
#
loop_
_entity_poly.entity_id
_entity_poly.type
_entity_poly.pdbx_seq_one_letter_code
_entity_poly.pdbx_strand_id
1 'polypeptide(L)'
;EDKRSTVSAIRKRMRDAEELFLATDADREGEAISWHLLQVLKPRQGLPVKRLRLGQSTKSALEKAIAEPEELDTQLVDAQEARRMVDRLYGYPVSNLLWRKVAQGLSAGRVQTVAIRLLVEREKERLIFVPAVYWDMDAEFETQSKETFSAKLLTLGGQSIAQSKDFGDDGKLKKESSQCIVLDESRATQLKERFENGTFKVSSLEEKPYSRKPPVPFITSGMQQEASNRLGFSPSRTMRAANALFQKGFITYVRTDNYVLAPEAMNAIGSLIEKKYGASEHAPKNFDHLSKNAGGEHEPIRPSDFDDPQEVSTKVGDDEARLYDLIWKRTVASQMKPATGRTVIVEVEEQHEEVARYQARGT
;
A
#
# COMPACT_ATOMS: atom_id res chain seq x y z
N GLU A 1 -25.67 -20.59 -6.20
CA GLU A 1 -25.78 -21.54 -5.10
C GLU A 1 -27.03 -21.27 -4.28
N ASP A 2 -27.73 -22.35 -3.94
CA ASP A 2 -28.99 -22.23 -3.23
C ASP A 2 -28.76 -21.94 -1.73
N LYS A 3 -29.08 -20.74 -1.28
CA LYS A 3 -29.00 -20.32 0.12
C LYS A 3 -30.30 -20.58 0.91
N ARG A 4 -31.21 -21.39 0.38
CA ARG A 4 -32.52 -21.68 1.02
C ARG A 4 -32.39 -22.29 2.41
N SER A 5 -31.43 -23.16 2.62
CA SER A 5 -31.15 -23.76 3.93
C SER A 5 -30.76 -22.71 4.98
N THR A 6 -29.87 -21.78 4.61
CA THR A 6 -29.45 -20.68 5.48
C THR A 6 -30.60 -19.74 5.82
N VAL A 7 -31.40 -19.34 4.81
CA VAL A 7 -32.59 -18.50 5.00
C VAL A 7 -33.62 -19.23 5.91
N SER A 8 -33.83 -20.52 5.70
CA SER A 8 -34.76 -21.33 6.54
C SER A 8 -34.26 -21.39 7.99
N ALA A 9 -32.95 -21.57 8.21
CA ALA A 9 -32.38 -21.61 9.56
C ALA A 9 -32.56 -20.26 10.29
N ILE A 10 -32.31 -19.12 9.59
CA ILE A 10 -32.51 -17.79 10.15
C ILE A 10 -33.99 -17.56 10.49
N ARG A 11 -34.90 -17.89 9.56
CA ARG A 11 -36.37 -17.79 9.80
C ARG A 11 -36.83 -18.57 11.02
N LYS A 12 -36.27 -19.79 11.21
CA LYS A 12 -36.59 -20.61 12.37
C LYS A 12 -36.23 -19.93 13.67
N ARG A 13 -35.01 -19.38 13.77
CA ARG A 13 -34.54 -18.65 14.95
C ARG A 13 -35.30 -17.33 15.19
N MET A 14 -35.71 -16.66 14.12
CA MET A 14 -36.42 -15.38 14.19
C MET A 14 -37.86 -15.55 14.75
N ARG A 15 -38.46 -16.77 14.74
CA ARG A 15 -39.82 -16.99 15.30
C ARG A 15 -39.90 -16.64 16.77
N ASP A 16 -38.89 -16.97 17.53
CA ASP A 16 -38.83 -16.82 18.97
C ASP A 16 -37.98 -15.60 19.41
N ALA A 17 -37.48 -14.83 18.45
CA ALA A 17 -36.66 -13.66 18.73
C ALA A 17 -37.50 -12.46 19.20
N GLU A 18 -37.01 -11.73 20.16
CA GLU A 18 -37.61 -10.49 20.64
C GLU A 18 -37.20 -9.28 19.78
N GLU A 19 -36.04 -9.29 19.20
CA GLU A 19 -35.48 -8.25 18.33
C GLU A 19 -34.65 -8.87 17.18
N LEU A 20 -34.51 -8.13 16.08
CA LEU A 20 -33.65 -8.48 14.94
C LEU A 20 -32.64 -7.36 14.72
N PHE A 21 -31.36 -7.68 14.91
CA PHE A 21 -30.27 -6.77 14.60
C PHE A 21 -29.68 -7.07 13.22
N LEU A 22 -29.55 -6.04 12.39
CA LEU A 22 -28.89 -6.09 11.09
C LEU A 22 -27.47 -5.54 11.27
N ALA A 23 -26.49 -6.43 11.44
CA ALA A 23 -25.08 -6.09 11.74
C ALA A 23 -24.15 -6.41 10.55
N THR A 24 -24.59 -6.10 9.34
CA THR A 24 -23.75 -6.16 8.14
C THR A 24 -22.75 -5.00 8.11
N ASP A 25 -21.75 -5.06 7.21
CA ASP A 25 -20.74 -4.04 7.10
C ASP A 25 -21.33 -2.63 6.99
N ALA A 26 -20.60 -1.62 7.46
CA ALA A 26 -21.05 -0.21 7.48
C ALA A 26 -20.85 0.50 6.13
N ASP A 27 -20.91 -0.23 5.01
CA ASP A 27 -20.82 0.31 3.67
C ASP A 27 -22.14 0.12 2.88
N ARG A 28 -22.23 0.71 1.68
CA ARG A 28 -23.42 0.60 0.84
C ARG A 28 -23.76 -0.84 0.45
N GLU A 29 -22.77 -1.69 0.29
CA GLU A 29 -22.96 -3.12 0.03
C GLU A 29 -23.59 -3.83 1.23
N GLY A 30 -23.12 -3.54 2.46
CA GLY A 30 -23.71 -4.06 3.71
C GLY A 30 -25.13 -3.54 3.94
N GLU A 31 -25.40 -2.29 3.61
CA GLU A 31 -26.74 -1.69 3.71
C GLU A 31 -27.72 -2.37 2.75
N ALA A 32 -27.33 -2.60 1.51
CA ALA A 32 -28.13 -3.33 0.54
C ALA A 32 -28.35 -4.80 0.95
N ILE A 33 -27.34 -5.46 1.56
CA ILE A 33 -27.48 -6.83 2.10
C ILE A 33 -28.55 -6.84 3.21
N SER A 34 -28.50 -5.89 4.15
CA SER A 34 -29.50 -5.75 5.21
C SER A 34 -30.90 -5.57 4.64
N TRP A 35 -31.07 -4.69 3.65
CA TRP A 35 -32.34 -4.48 2.99
C TRP A 35 -32.85 -5.73 2.29
N HIS A 36 -32.03 -6.43 1.52
CA HIS A 36 -32.40 -7.67 0.85
C HIS A 36 -32.76 -8.78 1.85
N LEU A 37 -32.04 -8.87 2.98
CA LEU A 37 -32.38 -9.81 4.05
C LEU A 37 -33.78 -9.56 4.59
N LEU A 38 -34.18 -8.31 4.82
CA LEU A 38 -35.54 -7.97 5.24
C LEU A 38 -36.61 -8.40 4.22
N GLN A 39 -36.36 -8.17 2.92
CA GLN A 39 -37.29 -8.59 1.86
C GLN A 39 -37.44 -10.12 1.80
N VAL A 40 -36.35 -10.85 2.04
CA VAL A 40 -36.38 -12.32 2.00
C VAL A 40 -36.94 -12.90 3.30
N LEU A 41 -36.49 -12.44 4.47
CA LEU A 41 -36.87 -12.99 5.77
C LEU A 41 -38.30 -12.68 6.15
N LYS A 42 -38.81 -11.48 5.79
CA LYS A 42 -40.16 -10.99 6.11
C LYS A 42 -40.46 -11.11 7.60
N PRO A 43 -39.78 -10.33 8.46
CA PRO A 43 -40.04 -10.35 9.90
C PRO A 43 -41.54 -10.23 10.21
N ARG A 44 -41.97 -10.86 11.31
CA ARG A 44 -43.39 -10.75 11.77
C ARG A 44 -43.70 -9.29 12.13
N GLN A 45 -44.91 -8.88 11.94
CA GLN A 45 -45.37 -7.56 12.37
C GLN A 45 -45.15 -7.39 13.88
N GLY A 46 -44.57 -6.27 14.27
CA GLY A 46 -44.25 -5.96 15.67
C GLY A 46 -42.87 -6.46 16.17
N LEU A 47 -42.13 -7.22 15.35
CA LEU A 47 -40.72 -7.52 15.70
C LEU A 47 -39.86 -6.30 15.46
N PRO A 48 -39.20 -5.70 16.50
CA PRO A 48 -38.28 -4.58 16.31
C PRO A 48 -37.11 -5.00 15.41
N VAL A 49 -36.84 -4.22 14.39
CA VAL A 49 -35.68 -4.40 13.49
C VAL A 49 -34.78 -3.20 13.67
N LYS A 50 -33.52 -3.44 13.99
CA LYS A 50 -32.53 -2.40 14.32
C LYS A 50 -31.27 -2.59 13.48
N ARG A 51 -30.71 -1.51 12.96
CA ARG A 51 -29.45 -1.52 12.22
C ARG A 51 -28.29 -1.23 13.18
N LEU A 52 -27.28 -2.11 13.20
CA LEU A 52 -26.03 -1.89 13.88
C LEU A 52 -24.95 -1.53 12.84
N ARG A 53 -24.54 -0.27 12.84
CA ARG A 53 -23.48 0.22 11.95
C ARG A 53 -22.16 0.22 12.70
N LEU A 54 -21.25 -0.66 12.31
CA LEU A 54 -19.97 -0.86 12.97
C LEU A 54 -18.85 -0.33 12.09
N GLY A 55 -18.46 0.93 12.27
CA GLY A 55 -17.28 1.50 11.59
C GLY A 55 -15.95 1.04 12.18
N GLN A 56 -15.99 0.50 13.41
CA GLN A 56 -14.83 0.05 14.15
C GLN A 56 -15.06 -1.34 14.76
N SER A 57 -14.03 -2.19 14.75
CA SER A 57 -14.08 -3.54 15.32
C SER A 57 -13.63 -3.55 16.78
N THR A 58 -14.23 -2.70 17.61
CA THR A 58 -13.95 -2.62 19.05
C THR A 58 -15.17 -3.02 19.88
N LYS A 59 -14.94 -3.52 21.10
CA LYS A 59 -16.01 -3.86 22.02
C LYS A 59 -16.86 -2.62 22.36
N SER A 60 -16.23 -1.48 22.57
CA SER A 60 -16.90 -0.21 22.87
C SER A 60 -17.79 0.26 21.71
N ALA A 61 -17.33 0.11 20.46
CA ALA A 61 -18.13 0.44 19.27
C ALA A 61 -19.35 -0.48 19.13
N LEU A 62 -19.20 -1.77 19.43
CA LEU A 62 -20.32 -2.71 19.43
C LEU A 62 -21.35 -2.39 20.53
N GLU A 63 -20.90 -2.14 21.76
CA GLU A 63 -21.76 -1.78 22.88
C GLU A 63 -22.52 -0.47 22.60
N LYS A 64 -21.84 0.53 22.01
CA LYS A 64 -22.48 1.77 21.59
C LYS A 64 -23.51 1.54 20.48
N ALA A 65 -23.19 0.77 19.45
CA ALA A 65 -24.13 0.48 18.36
C ALA A 65 -25.37 -0.29 18.84
N ILE A 66 -25.24 -1.16 19.85
CA ILE A 66 -26.37 -1.85 20.47
C ILE A 66 -27.22 -0.88 21.29
N ALA A 67 -26.58 0.06 22.02
CA ALA A 67 -27.29 1.04 22.84
C ALA A 67 -28.00 2.12 21.99
N GLU A 68 -27.40 2.49 20.87
CA GLU A 68 -27.87 3.53 19.94
C GLU A 68 -28.03 2.98 18.51
N PRO A 69 -28.95 2.02 18.28
CA PRO A 69 -29.14 1.43 16.96
C PRO A 69 -29.76 2.46 16.00
N GLU A 70 -29.36 2.36 14.75
CA GLU A 70 -29.83 3.22 13.66
C GLU A 70 -31.00 2.60 12.89
N GLU A 71 -31.60 3.35 11.99
CA GLU A 71 -32.49 2.85 10.95
C GLU A 71 -31.68 2.48 9.70
N LEU A 72 -32.30 1.67 8.84
CA LEU A 72 -31.70 1.31 7.55
C LEU A 72 -31.60 2.55 6.65
N ASP A 73 -30.42 2.85 6.12
CA ASP A 73 -30.21 3.94 5.19
C ASP A 73 -30.62 3.56 3.75
N THR A 74 -31.83 3.93 3.39
CA THR A 74 -32.38 3.64 2.05
C THR A 74 -31.63 4.37 0.94
N GLN A 75 -30.98 5.50 1.22
CA GLN A 75 -30.20 6.22 0.20
C GLN A 75 -28.92 5.46 -0.18
N LEU A 76 -28.28 4.81 0.80
CA LEU A 76 -27.16 3.92 0.52
C LEU A 76 -27.60 2.65 -0.24
N VAL A 77 -28.78 2.13 0.07
CA VAL A 77 -29.37 1.01 -0.69
C VAL A 77 -29.60 1.42 -2.15
N ASP A 78 -30.24 2.59 -2.37
CA ASP A 78 -30.49 3.12 -3.72
C ASP A 78 -29.20 3.36 -4.49
N ALA A 79 -28.16 3.87 -3.82
CA ALA A 79 -26.83 4.07 -4.42
C ALA A 79 -26.19 2.75 -4.86
N GLN A 80 -26.33 1.69 -4.08
CA GLN A 80 -25.84 0.35 -4.43
C GLN A 80 -26.65 -0.26 -5.59
N GLU A 81 -27.97 -0.12 -5.57
CA GLU A 81 -28.84 -0.59 -6.64
C GLU A 81 -28.61 0.15 -7.96
N ALA A 82 -28.45 1.47 -7.91
CA ALA A 82 -28.11 2.29 -9.08
C ALA A 82 -26.77 1.82 -9.70
N ARG A 83 -25.75 1.58 -8.86
CA ARG A 83 -24.46 1.03 -9.30
C ARG A 83 -24.63 -0.32 -9.99
N ARG A 84 -25.41 -1.21 -9.41
CA ARG A 84 -25.70 -2.56 -9.99
C ARG A 84 -26.43 -2.44 -11.33
N MET A 85 -27.41 -1.51 -11.44
CA MET A 85 -28.11 -1.24 -12.70
C MET A 85 -27.16 -0.73 -13.78
N VAL A 86 -26.30 0.25 -13.46
CA VAL A 86 -25.30 0.77 -14.41
C VAL A 86 -24.34 -0.33 -14.85
N ASP A 87 -23.82 -1.16 -13.94
CA ASP A 87 -22.95 -2.27 -14.28
C ASP A 87 -23.62 -3.26 -15.26
N ARG A 88 -24.92 -3.50 -15.13
CA ARG A 88 -25.69 -4.36 -16.07
C ARG A 88 -25.97 -3.68 -17.39
N LEU A 89 -26.44 -2.44 -17.36
CA LEU A 89 -26.78 -1.67 -18.56
C LEU A 89 -25.58 -1.41 -19.45
N TYR A 90 -24.40 -1.23 -18.86
CA TYR A 90 -23.15 -1.08 -19.59
C TYR A 90 -22.52 -2.43 -19.94
N GLY A 91 -22.37 -3.31 -18.97
CA GLY A 91 -21.59 -4.54 -19.09
C GLY A 91 -22.14 -5.50 -20.12
N TYR A 92 -23.46 -5.81 -20.10
CA TYR A 92 -24.05 -6.79 -21.03
C TYR A 92 -24.05 -6.35 -22.48
N PRO A 93 -24.54 -5.14 -22.85
CA PRO A 93 -24.54 -4.72 -24.24
C PRO A 93 -23.15 -4.59 -24.84
N VAL A 94 -22.20 -4.04 -24.07
CA VAL A 94 -20.81 -3.88 -24.55
C VAL A 94 -20.11 -5.23 -24.64
N SER A 95 -20.31 -6.15 -23.71
CA SER A 95 -19.77 -7.51 -23.81
C SER A 95 -20.30 -8.25 -25.04
N ASN A 96 -21.59 -8.15 -25.31
CA ASN A 96 -22.20 -8.72 -26.53
C ASN A 96 -21.60 -8.10 -27.82
N LEU A 97 -21.32 -6.81 -27.81
CA LEU A 97 -20.67 -6.13 -28.95
C LEU A 97 -19.24 -6.67 -29.13
N LEU A 98 -18.49 -6.84 -28.05
CA LEU A 98 -17.14 -7.43 -28.08
C LEU A 98 -17.16 -8.85 -28.64
N TRP A 99 -18.15 -9.67 -28.26
CA TRP A 99 -18.29 -11.03 -28.79
C TRP A 99 -18.51 -11.07 -30.31
N ARG A 100 -19.27 -10.10 -30.81
CA ARG A 100 -19.58 -10.03 -32.25
C ARG A 100 -18.42 -9.42 -33.09
N LYS A 101 -17.66 -8.51 -32.50
CA LYS A 101 -16.68 -7.70 -33.24
C LYS A 101 -15.24 -8.09 -32.99
N VAL A 102 -14.93 -8.74 -31.87
CA VAL A 102 -13.55 -9.06 -31.45
C VAL A 102 -13.41 -10.57 -31.22
N ALA A 103 -13.91 -11.10 -30.09
CA ALA A 103 -13.86 -12.53 -29.79
C ALA A 103 -14.89 -12.91 -28.71
N GLN A 104 -15.36 -14.16 -28.75
CA GLN A 104 -16.26 -14.69 -27.71
C GLN A 104 -15.54 -14.81 -26.36
N GLY A 105 -16.30 -14.66 -25.28
CA GLY A 105 -15.79 -14.75 -23.92
C GLY A 105 -15.17 -13.48 -23.34
N LEU A 106 -15.03 -12.42 -24.16
CA LEU A 106 -14.59 -11.11 -23.67
C LEU A 106 -15.69 -10.44 -22.85
N SER A 107 -15.31 -9.67 -21.84
CA SER A 107 -16.26 -8.91 -21.03
C SER A 107 -15.83 -7.46 -20.89
N ALA A 108 -16.83 -6.57 -20.85
CA ALA A 108 -16.65 -5.18 -20.49
C ALA A 108 -17.29 -4.92 -19.14
N GLY A 109 -16.74 -3.97 -18.40
CA GLY A 109 -17.28 -3.55 -17.12
C GLY A 109 -16.46 -2.43 -16.54
N ARG A 110 -17.01 -1.81 -15.54
CA ARG A 110 -16.45 -0.60 -14.90
C ARG A 110 -15.01 -0.77 -14.38
N VAL A 111 -14.65 -1.94 -13.87
CA VAL A 111 -13.32 -2.22 -13.35
C VAL A 111 -12.37 -2.69 -14.46
N GLN A 112 -12.76 -3.76 -15.19
CA GLN A 112 -11.88 -4.36 -16.20
C GLN A 112 -11.60 -3.43 -17.38
N THR A 113 -12.58 -2.63 -17.82
CA THR A 113 -12.35 -1.68 -18.94
C THR A 113 -11.36 -0.60 -18.55
N VAL A 114 -11.44 -0.05 -17.34
CA VAL A 114 -10.47 0.93 -16.84
C VAL A 114 -9.09 0.30 -16.67
N ALA A 115 -9.00 -0.90 -16.10
CA ALA A 115 -7.74 -1.62 -15.95
C ALA A 115 -7.06 -1.86 -17.31
N ILE A 116 -7.80 -2.33 -18.31
CA ILE A 116 -7.29 -2.53 -19.68
C ILE A 116 -6.81 -1.21 -20.28
N ARG A 117 -7.56 -0.12 -20.09
CA ARG A 117 -7.15 1.21 -20.60
C ARG A 117 -5.79 1.62 -20.02
N LEU A 118 -5.59 1.49 -18.71
CA LEU A 118 -4.31 1.82 -18.05
C LEU A 118 -3.16 0.96 -18.60
N LEU A 119 -3.41 -0.33 -18.83
CA LEU A 119 -2.42 -1.23 -19.43
C LEU A 119 -2.08 -0.84 -20.87
N VAL A 120 -3.09 -0.48 -21.66
CA VAL A 120 -2.89 -0.03 -23.07
C VAL A 120 -2.14 1.29 -23.11
N GLU A 121 -2.43 2.24 -22.22
CA GLU A 121 -1.70 3.51 -22.14
C GLU A 121 -0.23 3.25 -21.77
N ARG A 122 0.05 2.39 -20.78
CA ARG A 122 1.42 1.98 -20.42
C ARG A 122 2.12 1.27 -21.56
N GLU A 123 1.43 0.37 -22.29
CA GLU A 123 2.03 -0.33 -23.42
C GLU A 123 2.36 0.62 -24.57
N LYS A 124 1.54 1.63 -24.84
CA LYS A 124 1.86 2.69 -25.79
C LYS A 124 3.12 3.46 -25.40
N GLU A 125 3.25 3.86 -24.13
CA GLU A 125 4.46 4.49 -23.61
C GLU A 125 5.67 3.59 -23.83
N ARG A 126 5.54 2.28 -23.53
CA ARG A 126 6.61 1.30 -23.74
C ARG A 126 7.02 1.15 -25.21
N LEU A 127 6.05 1.17 -26.13
CA LEU A 127 6.30 1.03 -27.56
C LEU A 127 6.98 2.26 -28.18
N ILE A 128 6.75 3.46 -27.66
CA ILE A 128 7.40 4.69 -28.14
C ILE A 128 8.71 4.98 -27.39
N PHE A 129 8.99 4.26 -26.30
CA PHE A 129 10.20 4.46 -25.51
C PHE A 129 11.44 4.06 -26.30
N VAL A 130 12.38 4.98 -26.40
CA VAL A 130 13.70 4.76 -27.02
C VAL A 130 14.74 4.70 -25.90
N PRO A 131 15.41 3.54 -25.69
CA PRO A 131 16.42 3.45 -24.65
C PRO A 131 17.64 4.30 -24.98
N ALA A 132 18.14 5.04 -24.02
CA ALA A 132 19.43 5.70 -24.11
C ALA A 132 20.55 4.70 -23.82
N VAL A 133 21.65 4.82 -24.54
CA VAL A 133 22.89 4.06 -24.28
C VAL A 133 23.92 5.02 -23.72
N TYR A 134 24.41 4.72 -22.54
CA TYR A 134 25.44 5.51 -21.87
C TYR A 134 26.26 4.60 -20.93
N TRP A 135 27.43 5.08 -20.55
CA TRP A 135 28.30 4.39 -19.59
C TRP A 135 28.38 5.21 -18.31
N ASP A 136 28.47 4.53 -17.19
CA ASP A 136 28.86 5.13 -15.93
C ASP A 136 30.08 4.41 -15.35
N MET A 137 30.69 4.97 -14.32
CA MET A 137 31.93 4.44 -13.75
C MET A 137 31.81 4.41 -12.22
N ASP A 138 32.02 3.21 -11.69
CA ASP A 138 32.19 2.98 -10.24
C ASP A 138 33.66 2.63 -9.99
N ALA A 139 34.23 3.17 -8.93
CA ALA A 139 35.58 2.85 -8.49
C ALA A 139 35.58 2.34 -7.06
N GLU A 140 36.46 1.39 -6.78
CA GLU A 140 36.73 0.94 -5.42
C GLU A 140 38.04 1.62 -4.95
N PHE A 141 37.95 2.34 -3.86
CA PHE A 141 39.06 3.03 -3.23
C PHE A 141 39.53 2.30 -1.99
N GLU A 142 40.83 2.16 -1.82
CA GLU A 142 41.45 1.62 -0.62
C GLU A 142 42.07 2.74 0.20
N THR A 143 41.79 2.75 1.49
CA THR A 143 42.39 3.70 2.44
C THR A 143 43.77 3.22 2.91
N GLN A 144 44.52 4.10 3.56
CA GLN A 144 45.81 3.73 4.19
C GLN A 144 45.66 2.61 5.24
N SER A 145 44.49 2.50 5.86
CA SER A 145 44.14 1.40 6.78
C SER A 145 43.70 0.10 6.09
N LYS A 146 43.76 0.02 4.75
CA LYS A 146 43.31 -1.10 3.91
C LYS A 146 41.80 -1.37 3.98
N GLU A 147 41.02 -0.39 4.35
CA GLU A 147 39.57 -0.44 4.24
C GLU A 147 39.16 0.00 2.85
N THR A 148 38.19 -0.67 2.23
CA THR A 148 37.71 -0.35 0.90
C THR A 148 36.32 0.25 0.93
N PHE A 149 36.05 1.16 -0.02
CA PHE A 149 34.72 1.70 -0.25
C PHE A 149 34.50 1.99 -1.73
N SER A 150 33.27 1.80 -2.20
CA SER A 150 32.90 2.09 -3.58
C SER A 150 32.39 3.52 -3.73
N ALA A 151 32.78 4.20 -4.80
CA ALA A 151 32.31 5.52 -5.15
C ALA A 151 31.99 5.61 -6.64
N LYS A 152 31.01 6.44 -6.99
CA LYS A 152 30.54 6.65 -8.36
C LYS A 152 31.08 7.95 -8.93
N LEU A 153 31.54 7.93 -10.19
CA LEU A 153 31.95 9.14 -10.90
C LEU A 153 30.75 10.07 -11.11
N LEU A 154 30.83 11.29 -10.59
CA LEU A 154 29.78 12.29 -10.72
C LEU A 154 30.08 13.38 -11.73
N THR A 155 31.33 13.89 -11.72
CA THR A 155 31.73 14.99 -12.60
C THR A 155 33.09 14.75 -13.20
N LEU A 156 33.30 15.31 -14.40
CA LEU A 156 34.57 15.35 -15.11
C LEU A 156 34.77 16.76 -15.66
N GLY A 157 35.89 17.39 -15.33
CA GLY A 157 36.18 18.76 -15.74
C GLY A 157 35.10 19.75 -15.30
N GLY A 158 34.43 19.49 -14.16
CA GLY A 158 33.34 20.32 -13.62
C GLY A 158 31.96 20.08 -14.23
N GLN A 159 31.85 19.23 -15.25
CA GLN A 159 30.56 18.86 -15.87
C GLN A 159 30.06 17.54 -15.29
N SER A 160 28.75 17.44 -15.06
CA SER A 160 28.12 16.22 -14.54
C SER A 160 28.12 15.09 -15.58
N ILE A 161 28.36 13.87 -15.14
CA ILE A 161 28.19 12.68 -15.97
C ILE A 161 26.70 12.37 -16.04
N ALA A 162 26.19 12.15 -17.26
CA ALA A 162 24.79 11.81 -17.49
C ALA A 162 24.41 10.49 -16.85
N GLN A 163 23.27 10.45 -16.19
CA GLN A 163 22.68 9.29 -15.55
C GLN A 163 21.31 9.00 -16.16
N SER A 164 20.70 7.87 -15.84
CA SER A 164 19.37 7.47 -16.33
C SER A 164 18.30 8.58 -16.22
N LYS A 165 18.29 9.34 -15.13
CA LYS A 165 17.35 10.44 -14.89
C LYS A 165 17.46 11.61 -15.85
N ASP A 166 18.62 11.76 -16.51
CA ASP A 166 18.95 12.88 -17.41
C ASP A 166 18.44 12.66 -18.83
N PHE A 167 17.97 11.43 -19.16
CA PHE A 167 17.41 11.11 -20.46
C PHE A 167 15.88 11.14 -20.45
N GLY A 168 15.30 11.52 -21.58
CA GLY A 168 13.87 11.45 -21.83
C GLY A 168 13.47 10.10 -22.42
N ASP A 169 12.17 9.90 -22.63
CA ASP A 169 11.60 8.69 -23.22
C ASP A 169 11.97 8.53 -24.70
N ASP A 170 12.52 9.57 -25.33
CA ASP A 170 13.05 9.59 -26.69
C ASP A 170 14.54 9.18 -26.78
N GLY A 171 15.14 8.78 -25.65
CA GLY A 171 16.54 8.39 -25.55
C GLY A 171 17.55 9.54 -25.63
N LYS A 172 17.08 10.81 -25.62
CA LYS A 172 17.93 12.00 -25.69
C LYS A 172 18.05 12.67 -24.31
N LEU A 173 19.12 13.42 -24.13
CA LEU A 173 19.25 14.26 -22.93
C LEU A 173 18.09 15.25 -22.84
N LYS A 174 17.53 15.38 -21.66
CA LYS A 174 16.55 16.44 -21.33
C LYS A 174 17.21 17.82 -21.47
N LYS A 175 16.41 18.85 -21.73
CA LYS A 175 16.92 20.24 -21.88
C LYS A 175 17.69 20.71 -20.64
N GLU A 176 17.24 20.33 -19.47
CA GLU A 176 17.85 20.68 -18.17
C GLU A 176 19.23 19.99 -17.99
N SER A 177 19.43 18.85 -18.64
CA SER A 177 20.65 18.04 -18.58
C SER A 177 21.54 18.18 -19.84
N SER A 178 21.28 19.17 -20.69
CA SER A 178 22.00 19.36 -21.96
C SER A 178 23.51 19.61 -21.82
N GLN A 179 23.95 19.98 -20.61
CA GLN A 179 25.37 20.22 -20.29
C GLN A 179 26.05 18.97 -19.66
N CYS A 180 25.33 17.88 -19.46
CA CYS A 180 25.92 16.65 -18.94
C CYS A 180 26.79 15.97 -20.00
N ILE A 181 27.89 15.37 -19.57
CA ILE A 181 28.73 14.52 -20.41
C ILE A 181 28.07 13.15 -20.52
N VAL A 182 27.77 12.71 -21.73
CA VAL A 182 27.38 11.32 -22.01
C VAL A 182 28.65 10.54 -22.30
N LEU A 183 28.96 9.57 -21.45
CA LEU A 183 30.09 8.67 -21.69
C LEU A 183 29.67 7.57 -22.67
N ASP A 184 30.47 7.38 -23.70
CA ASP A 184 30.45 6.20 -24.55
C ASP A 184 31.52 5.19 -24.09
N GLU A 185 31.54 4.00 -24.73
CA GLU A 185 32.47 2.93 -24.39
C GLU A 185 33.94 3.36 -24.55
N SER A 186 34.25 4.06 -25.64
CA SER A 186 35.60 4.53 -25.92
C SER A 186 36.12 5.50 -24.86
N ARG A 187 35.32 6.48 -24.50
CA ARG A 187 35.64 7.47 -23.45
C ARG A 187 35.74 6.82 -22.07
N ALA A 188 34.82 5.90 -21.77
CA ALA A 188 34.85 5.19 -20.50
C ALA A 188 36.10 4.31 -20.37
N THR A 189 36.52 3.65 -21.44
CA THR A 189 37.75 2.84 -21.46
C THR A 189 39.01 3.72 -21.27
N GLN A 190 39.12 4.84 -21.98
CA GLN A 190 40.23 5.78 -21.80
C GLN A 190 40.31 6.33 -20.36
N LEU A 191 39.16 6.67 -19.79
CA LEU A 191 39.09 7.17 -18.40
C LEU A 191 39.46 6.06 -17.42
N LYS A 192 39.06 4.81 -17.66
CA LYS A 192 39.46 3.67 -16.83
C LYS A 192 40.97 3.51 -16.78
N GLU A 193 41.65 3.46 -17.93
CA GLU A 193 43.12 3.36 -18.01
C GLU A 193 43.81 4.52 -17.28
N ARG A 194 43.26 5.74 -17.41
CA ARG A 194 43.76 6.92 -16.72
C ARG A 194 43.61 6.80 -15.21
N PHE A 195 42.44 6.38 -14.74
CA PHE A 195 42.11 6.32 -13.31
C PHE A 195 42.84 5.17 -12.58
N GLU A 196 43.15 4.06 -13.27
CA GLU A 196 43.94 2.98 -12.69
C GLU A 196 45.36 3.41 -12.32
N ASN A 197 45.88 4.43 -12.99
CA ASN A 197 47.21 5.02 -12.76
C ASN A 197 47.12 6.39 -12.06
N GLY A 198 45.92 6.87 -11.72
CA GLY A 198 45.67 8.17 -11.15
C GLY A 198 45.98 8.26 -9.66
N THR A 199 46.23 9.47 -9.21
CA THR A 199 46.38 9.79 -7.78
C THR A 199 45.11 10.48 -7.29
N PHE A 200 44.49 9.94 -6.26
CA PHE A 200 43.23 10.41 -5.71
C PHE A 200 43.41 10.92 -4.27
N LYS A 201 42.59 11.90 -3.90
CA LYS A 201 42.49 12.36 -2.52
C LYS A 201 41.05 12.63 -2.13
N VAL A 202 40.72 12.44 -0.86
CA VAL A 202 39.45 12.91 -0.30
C VAL A 202 39.45 14.43 -0.33
N SER A 203 38.52 15.02 -1.08
CA SER A 203 38.35 16.47 -1.17
C SER A 203 37.32 16.99 -0.17
N SER A 204 36.30 16.23 0.15
CA SER A 204 35.32 16.59 1.16
C SER A 204 34.77 15.38 1.90
N LEU A 205 34.39 15.60 3.16
CA LEU A 205 33.62 14.68 3.98
C LEU A 205 32.51 15.47 4.65
N GLU A 206 31.27 15.11 4.34
CA GLU A 206 30.10 15.80 4.85
C GLU A 206 29.19 14.80 5.59
N GLU A 207 28.79 15.15 6.82
CA GLU A 207 27.79 14.41 7.55
C GLU A 207 26.46 15.17 7.54
N LYS A 208 25.41 14.54 7.06
CA LYS A 208 24.05 15.08 7.05
C LYS A 208 23.12 14.25 7.91
N PRO A 209 22.38 14.85 8.85
CA PRO A 209 21.34 14.11 9.55
C PRO A 209 20.23 13.74 8.56
N TYR A 210 19.70 12.52 8.69
CA TYR A 210 18.49 12.14 7.97
C TYR A 210 17.41 11.68 8.94
N SER A 211 16.16 11.82 8.51
CA SER A 211 14.98 11.36 9.24
C SER A 211 14.08 10.59 8.28
N ARG A 212 13.79 9.33 8.62
CA ARG A 212 12.88 8.46 7.86
C ARG A 212 11.56 8.34 8.60
N LYS A 213 10.54 8.99 8.09
CA LYS A 213 9.19 8.92 8.67
C LYS A 213 8.64 7.48 8.61
N PRO A 214 7.92 7.03 9.66
CA PRO A 214 7.21 5.76 9.62
C PRO A 214 6.16 5.76 8.52
N PRO A 215 5.87 4.59 7.94
CA PRO A 215 4.79 4.46 6.96
C PRO A 215 3.42 4.58 7.63
N VAL A 216 2.42 4.98 6.86
CA VAL A 216 1.01 5.05 7.30
C VAL A 216 0.43 3.64 7.54
N PRO A 217 -0.66 3.51 8.32
CA PRO A 217 -1.39 2.25 8.46
C PRO A 217 -1.84 1.69 7.10
N PHE A 218 -2.22 0.42 7.05
CA PHE A 218 -2.63 -0.20 5.80
C PHE A 218 -4.07 0.15 5.41
N ILE A 219 -4.22 0.56 4.15
CA ILE A 219 -5.46 0.41 3.39
C ILE A 219 -5.35 -0.85 2.51
N THR A 220 -6.45 -1.28 1.89
CA THR A 220 -6.49 -2.52 1.09
C THR A 220 -5.38 -2.58 0.03
N SER A 221 -5.23 -1.53 -0.77
CA SER A 221 -4.20 -1.47 -1.82
C SER A 221 -2.77 -1.48 -1.28
N GLY A 222 -2.52 -0.73 -0.19
CA GLY A 222 -1.20 -0.69 0.46
C GLY A 222 -0.81 -2.04 1.07
N MET A 223 -1.76 -2.75 1.68
CA MET A 223 -1.53 -4.11 2.19
C MET A 223 -1.19 -5.08 1.05
N GLN A 224 -1.92 -5.05 -0.06
CA GLN A 224 -1.65 -5.90 -1.21
C GLN A 224 -0.27 -5.64 -1.82
N GLN A 225 0.13 -4.37 -1.96
CA GLN A 225 1.44 -3.97 -2.45
C GLN A 225 2.57 -4.48 -1.56
N GLU A 226 2.49 -4.24 -0.25
CA GLU A 226 3.53 -4.66 0.67
C GLU A 226 3.59 -6.19 0.82
N ALA A 227 2.45 -6.88 0.82
CA ALA A 227 2.42 -8.33 0.82
C ALA A 227 3.05 -8.93 -0.46
N SER A 228 2.83 -8.29 -1.62
CA SER A 228 3.50 -8.67 -2.85
C SER A 228 5.03 -8.47 -2.76
N ASN A 229 5.46 -7.30 -2.31
CA ASN A 229 6.86 -6.93 -2.28
C ASN A 229 7.68 -7.72 -1.24
N ARG A 230 7.10 -7.96 -0.05
CA ARG A 230 7.82 -8.55 1.09
C ARG A 230 7.56 -10.05 1.28
N LEU A 231 6.37 -10.52 0.93
CA LEU A 231 5.95 -11.90 1.16
C LEU A 231 5.86 -12.71 -0.15
N GLY A 232 5.90 -12.05 -1.31
CA GLY A 232 5.71 -12.68 -2.63
C GLY A 232 4.27 -13.14 -2.84
N PHE A 233 3.28 -12.53 -2.17
CA PHE A 233 1.88 -12.92 -2.28
C PHE A 233 1.23 -12.25 -3.49
N SER A 234 0.45 -13.02 -4.25
CA SER A 234 -0.47 -12.43 -5.23
C SER A 234 -1.60 -11.67 -4.50
N PRO A 235 -2.27 -10.70 -5.15
CA PRO A 235 -3.42 -10.00 -4.56
C PRO A 235 -4.51 -10.95 -4.07
N SER A 236 -4.81 -12.01 -4.82
CA SER A 236 -5.80 -13.03 -4.42
C SER A 236 -5.38 -13.82 -3.19
N ARG A 237 -4.09 -14.18 -3.06
CA ARG A 237 -3.54 -14.87 -1.90
C ARG A 237 -3.58 -13.96 -0.67
N THR A 238 -3.20 -12.69 -0.82
CA THR A 238 -3.26 -11.67 0.23
C THR A 238 -4.69 -11.51 0.75
N MET A 239 -5.67 -11.33 -0.15
CA MET A 239 -7.06 -11.14 0.26
C MET A 239 -7.68 -12.38 0.90
N ARG A 240 -7.27 -13.59 0.50
CA ARG A 240 -7.71 -14.83 1.13
C ARG A 240 -7.22 -14.91 2.58
N ALA A 241 -5.94 -14.67 2.81
CA ALA A 241 -5.34 -14.65 4.15
C ALA A 241 -5.95 -13.53 5.03
N ALA A 242 -6.12 -12.32 4.47
CA ALA A 242 -6.73 -11.19 5.18
C ALA A 242 -8.18 -11.50 5.59
N ASN A 243 -9.01 -12.04 4.69
CA ASN A 243 -10.38 -12.44 5.02
C ASN A 243 -10.41 -13.52 6.10
N ALA A 244 -9.51 -14.50 6.07
CA ALA A 244 -9.42 -15.52 7.10
C ALA A 244 -9.05 -14.94 8.48
N LEU A 245 -8.11 -13.99 8.52
CA LEU A 245 -7.75 -13.26 9.74
C LEU A 245 -8.93 -12.43 10.27
N PHE A 246 -9.63 -11.73 9.39
CA PHE A 246 -10.82 -10.94 9.75
C PHE A 246 -11.94 -11.82 10.32
N GLN A 247 -12.27 -12.94 9.66
CA GLN A 247 -13.30 -13.87 10.12
C GLN A 247 -12.98 -14.50 11.48
N LYS A 248 -11.70 -14.65 11.80
CA LYS A 248 -11.24 -15.12 13.11
C LYS A 248 -11.11 -13.99 14.15
N GLY A 249 -11.37 -12.74 13.77
CA GLY A 249 -11.33 -11.59 14.67
C GLY A 249 -9.92 -11.04 14.95
N PHE A 250 -8.88 -11.45 14.23
CA PHE A 250 -7.51 -10.99 14.47
C PHE A 250 -7.20 -9.61 13.89
N ILE A 251 -7.91 -9.20 12.85
CA ILE A 251 -7.73 -7.88 12.21
C ILE A 251 -9.07 -7.20 11.95
N THR A 252 -9.03 -5.88 11.74
CA THR A 252 -10.17 -5.07 11.31
C THR A 252 -10.62 -5.42 9.89
N TYR A 253 -11.72 -4.81 9.43
CA TYR A 253 -12.30 -5.06 8.12
C TYR A 253 -11.30 -4.79 6.99
N VAL A 254 -11.27 -5.70 6.01
CA VAL A 254 -10.20 -5.75 5.01
C VAL A 254 -10.40 -4.83 3.80
N ARG A 255 -11.62 -4.28 3.62
CA ARG A 255 -11.95 -3.35 2.54
C ARG A 255 -12.06 -1.93 3.10
N THR A 256 -10.97 -1.20 3.03
CA THR A 256 -10.91 0.17 3.51
C THR A 256 -9.94 1.00 2.66
N ASP A 257 -10.24 2.26 2.53
CA ASP A 257 -9.39 3.31 1.96
C ASP A 257 -9.08 4.42 2.98
N ASN A 258 -9.43 4.19 4.25
CA ASN A 258 -9.25 5.11 5.36
C ASN A 258 -7.97 4.79 6.14
N TYR A 259 -7.25 5.82 6.58
CA TYR A 259 -6.01 5.73 7.38
C TYR A 259 -6.21 6.11 8.84
N VAL A 260 -7.42 6.52 9.24
CA VAL A 260 -7.70 7.05 10.58
C VAL A 260 -7.93 5.92 11.57
N LEU A 261 -7.04 5.81 12.54
CA LEU A 261 -7.14 4.84 13.63
C LEU A 261 -8.15 5.32 14.68
N ALA A 262 -8.91 4.38 15.24
CA ALA A 262 -9.77 4.65 16.38
C ALA A 262 -8.97 5.14 17.60
N PRO A 263 -9.51 6.04 18.43
CA PRO A 263 -8.83 6.52 19.64
C PRO A 263 -8.39 5.39 20.59
N GLU A 264 -9.22 4.37 20.76
CA GLU A 264 -8.92 3.19 21.58
C GLU A 264 -7.73 2.41 21.02
N ALA A 265 -7.65 2.26 19.68
CA ALA A 265 -6.54 1.61 19.02
C ALA A 265 -5.24 2.43 19.19
N MET A 266 -5.30 3.75 19.07
CA MET A 266 -4.15 4.63 19.28
C MET A 266 -3.62 4.50 20.72
N ASN A 267 -4.50 4.45 21.71
CA ASN A 267 -4.13 4.26 23.12
C ASN A 267 -3.49 2.88 23.36
N ALA A 268 -4.07 1.82 22.78
CA ALA A 268 -3.53 0.46 22.89
C ALA A 268 -2.14 0.35 22.23
N ILE A 269 -1.96 0.94 21.05
CA ILE A 269 -0.66 0.99 20.36
C ILE A 269 0.36 1.78 21.19
N GLY A 270 -0.04 2.93 21.74
CA GLY A 270 0.82 3.74 22.59
C GLY A 270 1.35 2.95 23.79
N SER A 271 0.45 2.31 24.54
CA SER A 271 0.82 1.45 25.67
C SER A 271 1.73 0.29 25.27
N LEU A 272 1.48 -0.32 24.12
CA LEU A 272 2.34 -1.38 23.57
C LEU A 272 3.74 -0.87 23.24
N ILE A 273 3.85 0.29 22.57
CA ILE A 273 5.13 0.90 22.21
C ILE A 273 5.92 1.24 23.48
N GLU A 274 5.29 1.90 24.43
CA GLU A 274 5.93 2.29 25.70
C GLU A 274 6.47 1.06 26.46
N LYS A 275 5.69 0.00 26.54
CA LYS A 275 6.08 -1.25 27.21
C LYS A 275 7.19 -1.99 26.48
N LYS A 276 7.15 -2.07 25.14
CA LYS A 276 8.05 -2.94 24.35
C LYS A 276 9.32 -2.21 23.88
N TYR A 277 9.23 -0.91 23.63
CA TYR A 277 10.30 -0.12 23.01
C TYR A 277 10.72 1.11 23.84
N GLY A 278 9.95 1.48 24.84
CA GLY A 278 10.17 2.64 25.71
C GLY A 278 9.32 3.84 25.30
N ALA A 279 8.97 4.67 26.28
CA ALA A 279 8.09 5.83 26.10
C ALA A 279 8.64 6.87 25.10
N SER A 280 9.97 6.98 24.99
CA SER A 280 10.62 7.89 24.03
C SER A 280 10.36 7.52 22.57
N GLU A 281 9.94 6.29 22.26
CA GLU A 281 9.68 5.83 20.89
C GLU A 281 8.24 6.08 20.44
N HIS A 282 7.33 6.41 21.37
CA HIS A 282 5.95 6.72 21.06
C HIS A 282 5.83 8.15 20.51
N ALA A 283 5.25 8.29 19.32
CA ALA A 283 4.98 9.57 18.67
C ALA A 283 3.67 9.47 17.88
N PRO A 284 2.52 9.61 18.55
CA PRO A 284 1.20 9.42 17.95
C PRO A 284 0.97 10.36 16.77
N LYS A 285 0.38 9.83 15.70
CA LYS A 285 0.09 10.55 14.46
C LYS A 285 -1.32 10.30 14.01
N ASN A 286 -1.99 11.38 13.64
CA ASN A 286 -3.26 11.34 12.96
C ASN A 286 -3.07 11.47 11.43
N PHE A 287 -3.84 10.71 10.66
CA PHE A 287 -3.77 10.65 9.21
C PHE A 287 -5.05 11.17 8.52
N ASP A 288 -5.88 11.96 9.19
CA ASP A 288 -7.14 12.53 8.67
C ASP A 288 -6.97 13.22 7.32
N HIS A 289 -5.83 13.90 7.12
CA HIS A 289 -5.53 14.62 5.89
C HIS A 289 -5.39 13.71 4.66
N LEU A 290 -5.12 12.42 4.86
CA LEU A 290 -5.01 11.43 3.78
C LEU A 290 -6.34 10.76 3.45
N SER A 291 -7.32 10.89 4.35
CA SER A 291 -8.62 10.23 4.25
C SER A 291 -9.75 11.16 3.78
N LYS A 292 -9.45 12.38 3.35
CA LYS A 292 -10.45 13.40 2.95
C LYS A 292 -11.46 12.95 1.88
N ASN A 293 -11.08 11.99 1.04
CA ASN A 293 -11.91 11.43 -0.04
C ASN A 293 -12.26 9.96 0.21
N ALA A 294 -11.86 9.41 1.37
CA ALA A 294 -12.23 8.06 1.74
C ALA A 294 -13.71 8.01 2.12
N GLY A 295 -14.38 6.93 1.78
CA GLY A 295 -15.79 6.70 2.17
C GLY A 295 -16.03 6.62 3.70
N GLY A 296 -15.00 6.78 4.49
CA GLY A 296 -14.97 7.21 5.89
C GLY A 296 -15.51 6.25 6.95
N GLU A 297 -16.13 5.15 6.56
CA GLU A 297 -16.92 4.32 7.50
C GLU A 297 -16.11 3.23 8.20
N HIS A 298 -14.90 2.90 7.72
CA HIS A 298 -14.05 1.86 8.29
C HIS A 298 -12.70 2.43 8.72
N GLU A 299 -12.10 1.82 9.75
CA GLU A 299 -10.70 2.11 10.11
C GLU A 299 -9.72 1.42 9.14
N PRO A 300 -8.40 1.78 9.20
CA PRO A 300 -7.38 1.06 8.46
C PRO A 300 -7.29 -0.40 8.92
N ILE A 301 -6.65 -1.22 8.09
CA ILE A 301 -6.40 -2.62 8.41
C ILE A 301 -5.32 -2.67 9.50
N ARG A 302 -5.71 -3.15 10.68
CA ARG A 302 -4.88 -3.28 11.88
C ARG A 302 -5.20 -4.52 12.68
N PRO A 303 -4.35 -4.97 13.60
CA PRO A 303 -4.71 -5.95 14.61
C PRO A 303 -5.90 -5.48 15.45
N SER A 304 -6.82 -6.38 15.78
CA SER A 304 -7.96 -6.07 16.66
C SER A 304 -7.49 -5.79 18.09
N ASP A 305 -6.75 -6.72 18.68
CA ASP A 305 -6.32 -6.68 20.09
C ASP A 305 -4.79 -6.59 20.26
N PHE A 306 -4.02 -6.38 19.20
CA PHE A 306 -2.55 -6.29 19.20
C PHE A 306 -1.83 -7.50 19.83
N ASP A 307 -2.43 -8.69 19.73
CA ASP A 307 -1.80 -9.95 20.13
C ASP A 307 -0.41 -10.11 19.52
N ASP A 308 0.49 -10.76 20.26
CA ASP A 308 1.84 -11.00 19.76
C ASP A 308 1.79 -11.89 18.49
N PRO A 309 2.49 -11.49 17.41
CA PRO A 309 2.50 -12.27 16.17
C PRO A 309 2.91 -13.74 16.34
N GLN A 310 3.76 -14.06 17.31
CA GLN A 310 4.16 -15.43 17.61
C GLN A 310 2.98 -16.25 18.17
N GLU A 311 2.18 -15.67 19.06
CA GLU A 311 1.00 -16.32 19.61
C GLU A 311 -0.07 -16.53 18.53
N VAL A 312 -0.30 -15.53 17.68
CA VAL A 312 -1.25 -15.63 16.57
C VAL A 312 -0.83 -16.72 15.58
N SER A 313 0.47 -16.88 15.32
CA SER A 313 0.99 -17.89 14.39
C SER A 313 0.62 -19.33 14.78
N THR A 314 0.36 -19.59 16.06
CA THR A 314 -0.08 -20.92 16.54
C THR A 314 -1.58 -21.19 16.30
N LYS A 315 -2.37 -20.15 16.00
CA LYS A 315 -3.84 -20.18 15.88
C LYS A 315 -4.32 -20.11 14.44
N VAL A 316 -3.42 -19.79 13.49
CA VAL A 316 -3.76 -19.53 12.07
C VAL A 316 -2.81 -20.29 11.13
N GLY A 317 -3.09 -20.27 9.82
CA GLY A 317 -2.19 -20.85 8.82
C GLY A 317 -0.96 -19.98 8.55
N ASP A 318 0.01 -20.53 7.82
CA ASP A 318 1.28 -19.83 7.53
C ASP A 318 1.10 -18.50 6.79
N ASP A 319 0.22 -18.45 5.80
CA ASP A 319 -0.08 -17.23 5.04
C ASP A 319 -0.69 -16.15 5.92
N GLU A 320 -1.64 -16.55 6.76
CA GLU A 320 -2.30 -15.67 7.73
C GLU A 320 -1.29 -15.13 8.77
N ALA A 321 -0.43 -16.00 9.30
CA ALA A 321 0.57 -15.62 10.29
C ALA A 321 1.56 -14.58 9.72
N ARG A 322 2.08 -14.83 8.53
CA ARG A 322 3.01 -13.90 7.85
C ARG A 322 2.35 -12.56 7.52
N LEU A 323 1.09 -12.59 7.08
CA LEU A 323 0.34 -11.37 6.78
C LEU A 323 0.01 -10.60 8.07
N TYR A 324 -0.38 -11.30 9.14
CA TYR A 324 -0.64 -10.67 10.45
C TYR A 324 0.61 -9.96 10.99
N ASP A 325 1.77 -10.60 10.95
CA ASP A 325 3.04 -10.01 11.37
C ASP A 325 3.36 -8.72 10.57
N LEU A 326 3.12 -8.74 9.26
CA LEU A 326 3.29 -7.56 8.41
C LEU A 326 2.34 -6.42 8.80
N ILE A 327 1.06 -6.72 9.05
CA ILE A 327 0.04 -5.75 9.46
C ILE A 327 0.39 -5.19 10.85
N TRP A 328 0.77 -6.05 11.79
CA TRP A 328 1.15 -5.66 13.15
C TRP A 328 2.33 -4.70 13.16
N LYS A 329 3.41 -5.05 12.45
CA LYS A 329 4.61 -4.20 12.34
C LYS A 329 4.30 -2.84 11.72
N ARG A 330 3.48 -2.82 10.67
CA ARG A 330 3.07 -1.59 10.00
C ARG A 330 2.27 -0.69 10.92
N THR A 331 1.30 -1.24 11.61
CA THR A 331 0.40 -0.49 12.50
C THR A 331 1.18 0.09 13.67
N VAL A 332 1.99 -0.70 14.35
CA VAL A 332 2.81 -0.24 15.48
C VAL A 332 3.81 0.84 15.02
N ALA A 333 4.55 0.58 13.93
CA ALA A 333 5.52 1.54 13.40
C ALA A 333 4.87 2.88 13.01
N SER A 334 3.59 2.89 12.57
CA SER A 334 2.90 4.12 12.19
C SER A 334 2.78 5.14 13.33
N GLN A 335 2.81 4.68 14.57
CA GLN A 335 2.69 5.48 15.79
C GLN A 335 4.04 5.68 16.52
N MET A 336 5.14 5.31 15.88
CA MET A 336 6.48 5.52 16.40
C MET A 336 7.12 6.80 15.83
N LYS A 337 8.14 7.29 16.53
CA LYS A 337 8.94 8.41 16.03
C LYS A 337 9.70 8.03 14.75
N PRO A 338 10.08 9.01 13.91
CA PRO A 338 10.96 8.77 12.76
C PRO A 338 12.29 8.14 13.18
N ALA A 339 12.75 7.19 12.37
CA ALA A 339 14.12 6.72 12.49
C ALA A 339 15.07 7.84 12.05
N THR A 340 16.04 8.16 12.88
CA THR A 340 17.07 9.18 12.61
C THR A 340 18.43 8.53 12.48
N GLY A 341 19.26 9.12 11.65
CA GLY A 341 20.63 8.67 11.45
C GLY A 341 21.47 9.75 10.82
N ARG A 342 22.67 9.40 10.40
CA ARG A 342 23.58 10.28 9.67
C ARG A 342 23.92 9.64 8.33
N THR A 343 23.87 10.43 7.28
CA THR A 343 24.43 10.09 5.99
C THR A 343 25.81 10.70 5.91
N VAL A 344 26.81 9.88 5.63
CA VAL A 344 28.18 10.33 5.35
C VAL A 344 28.34 10.37 3.84
N ILE A 345 28.77 11.52 3.33
CA ILE A 345 29.09 11.73 1.92
C ILE A 345 30.59 12.01 1.85
N VAL A 346 31.29 11.21 1.07
CA VAL A 346 32.72 11.35 0.81
C VAL A 346 32.92 11.71 -0.65
N GLU A 347 33.60 12.81 -0.92
CA GLU A 347 34.02 13.14 -2.28
C GLU A 347 35.50 12.86 -2.44
N VAL A 348 35.84 12.22 -3.54
CA VAL A 348 37.22 11.89 -3.91
C VAL A 348 37.53 12.53 -5.24
N GLU A 349 38.62 13.27 -5.31
CA GLU A 349 39.09 13.97 -6.52
C GLU A 349 40.39 13.39 -7.03
N GLU A 350 40.45 13.23 -8.35
CA GLU A 350 41.70 12.94 -9.04
C GLU A 350 42.58 14.21 -9.12
N GLN A 351 43.89 14.05 -8.94
CA GLN A 351 44.86 15.13 -9.11
C GLN A 351 45.28 15.22 -10.58
N HIS A 352 44.42 15.84 -11.40
CA HIS A 352 44.63 15.99 -12.83
C HIS A 352 44.05 17.34 -13.32
N GLU A 353 44.46 17.83 -14.49
CA GLU A 353 43.94 19.10 -15.06
C GLU A 353 42.41 19.00 -15.31
N GLU A 354 41.95 17.92 -15.90
CA GLU A 354 40.52 17.60 -16.02
C GLU A 354 40.09 16.78 -14.79
N VAL A 355 39.74 17.49 -13.71
CA VAL A 355 39.43 16.86 -12.42
C VAL A 355 38.23 15.92 -12.52
N ALA A 356 38.47 14.64 -12.19
CA ALA A 356 37.40 13.68 -11.99
C ALA A 356 36.97 13.67 -10.50
N ARG A 357 35.67 13.76 -10.25
CA ARG A 357 35.12 13.73 -8.90
C ARG A 357 34.21 12.52 -8.71
N TYR A 358 34.55 11.70 -7.77
CA TYR A 358 33.78 10.54 -7.30
C TYR A 358 33.06 10.85 -6.00
N GLN A 359 31.92 10.21 -5.79
CA GLN A 359 31.19 10.35 -4.54
C GLN A 359 30.78 8.97 -4.00
N ALA A 360 31.11 8.74 -2.72
CA ALA A 360 30.57 7.63 -1.93
C ALA A 360 29.51 8.14 -0.97
N ARG A 361 28.51 7.32 -0.67
CA ARG A 361 27.46 7.63 0.28
C ARG A 361 27.18 6.43 1.18
N GLY A 362 27.33 6.62 2.49
CA GLY A 362 27.00 5.65 3.54
C GLY A 362 25.93 6.20 4.49
N THR A 363 25.19 5.30 5.18
CA THR A 363 24.17 5.65 6.20
C THR A 363 24.28 4.73 7.40
#